data_e95983e0cef22ffc3b0d51a573380496
#
_entry.id   e95983e0cef22ffc3b0d51a573380496
#
_cell.length_a   1.000
_cell.length_b   1.000
_cell.length_c   1.000
_cell.angle_alpha   90.00
_cell.angle_beta   90.00
_cell.angle_gamma   90.00
#
_symmetry.space_group_name_H-M   'P 1'
#
loop_
_entity.id
_entity.type
_entity.pdbx_description
1 polymer ?
#
loop_
_entity_poly.entity_id
_entity_poly.type
_entity_poly.pdbx_seq_one_letter_code
_entity_poly.pdbx_strand_id
1 'polypeptide(L)'
;MTDATLPDANATPDEDVLRRLRWRCRRGLLENDIFIDRFFEQHGASLTNSLVQGLLELMDLSDNDLLDLLLARKEPEGELDNAEVRRVLSLMRVPVA
;
A
#
# COMPACT_ATOMS: atom_id res chain seq x y z
N MET A 1 -28.46 -10.17 2.56
CA MET A 1 -27.91 -9.97 2.27
C MET A 1 -27.15 -9.17 2.07
N THR A 2 -27.10 -8.65 1.94
CA THR A 2 -26.52 -7.72 1.85
C THR A 2 -25.22 -7.56 2.18
N ASP A 3 -24.71 -8.15 2.86
CA ASP A 3 -23.44 -8.19 3.18
C ASP A 3 -22.54 -8.42 2.12
N ALA A 4 -22.95 -8.90 1.02
CA ALA A 4 -22.16 -9.15 -0.16
C ALA A 4 -21.46 -7.92 -0.65
N THR A 5 -21.88 -6.75 -0.25
CA THR A 5 -21.26 -5.53 -0.70
C THR A 5 -20.10 -5.10 0.17
N LEU A 6 -19.87 -5.76 1.30
CA LEU A 6 -18.79 -5.37 2.19
C LEU A 6 -17.64 -6.35 2.06
N PRO A 7 -16.46 -5.90 1.64
CA PRO A 7 -15.33 -6.82 1.51
C PRO A 7 -14.88 -7.32 2.87
N ASP A 8 -14.47 -8.55 2.92
CA ASP A 8 -13.87 -9.13 4.10
C ASP A 8 -12.49 -8.52 4.28
N ALA A 9 -12.21 -7.96 5.44
CA ALA A 9 -10.94 -7.29 5.70
C ALA A 9 -9.75 -8.24 5.55
N ASN A 10 -9.96 -9.53 5.79
CA ASN A 10 -8.88 -10.52 5.71
C ASN A 10 -8.84 -11.24 4.36
N ALA A 11 -9.77 -10.95 3.47
CA ALA A 11 -9.78 -11.58 2.15
C ALA A 11 -8.83 -10.86 1.22
N THR A 12 -8.28 -11.60 0.26
CA THR A 12 -7.41 -11.03 -0.77
C THR A 12 -8.28 -10.53 -1.92
N PRO A 13 -8.02 -9.32 -2.42
CA PRO A 13 -8.76 -8.83 -3.59
C PRO A 13 -8.54 -9.72 -4.82
N ASP A 14 -9.50 -9.65 -5.78
CA ASP A 14 -9.36 -10.35 -7.05
C ASP A 14 -8.15 -9.88 -7.81
N GLU A 15 -7.66 -10.70 -8.72
CA GLU A 15 -6.52 -10.35 -9.57
C GLU A 15 -6.77 -9.09 -10.38
N ASP A 16 -8.00 -8.90 -10.87
CA ASP A 16 -8.33 -7.71 -11.63
C ASP A 16 -8.26 -6.46 -10.76
N VAL A 17 -8.74 -6.57 -9.54
CA VAL A 17 -8.69 -5.46 -8.59
C VAL A 17 -7.24 -5.13 -8.27
N LEU A 18 -6.41 -6.15 -8.05
CA LEU A 18 -4.99 -5.95 -7.76
C LEU A 18 -4.26 -5.30 -8.93
N ARG A 19 -4.58 -5.71 -10.16
CA ARG A 19 -3.97 -5.14 -11.35
C ARG A 19 -4.30 -3.66 -11.49
N ARG A 20 -5.57 -3.31 -11.27
CA ARG A 20 -6.00 -1.90 -11.33
C ARG A 20 -5.38 -1.09 -10.20
N LEU A 21 -5.27 -1.69 -9.02
CA LEU A 21 -4.67 -1.04 -7.88
C LEU A 21 -3.20 -0.74 -8.15
N ARG A 22 -2.48 -1.70 -8.70
CA ARG A 22 -1.07 -1.52 -9.04
C ARG A 22 -0.90 -0.37 -10.03
N TRP A 23 -1.79 -0.28 -11.04
CA TRP A 23 -1.76 0.82 -12.00
C TRP A 23 -2.00 2.16 -11.32
N ARG A 24 -2.99 2.22 -10.42
CA ARG A 24 -3.31 3.45 -9.70
C ARG A 24 -2.18 3.91 -8.81
N CYS A 25 -1.37 3.00 -8.35
CA CYS A 25 -0.27 3.34 -7.45
C CYS A 25 0.96 3.85 -8.19
N ARG A 26 0.99 3.74 -9.52
CA ARG A 26 2.13 4.27 -10.27
C ARG A 26 2.06 5.79 -10.26
N ARG A 27 3.14 6.41 -9.86
CA ARG A 27 3.15 7.83 -9.62
C ARG A 27 4.03 8.62 -10.58
N GLY A 28 4.89 7.94 -11.32
CA GLY A 28 5.79 8.60 -12.24
C GLY A 28 7.08 9.09 -11.61
N LEU A 29 7.21 9.03 -10.28
CA LEU A 29 8.47 9.31 -9.61
C LEU A 29 9.20 7.98 -9.44
N LEU A 30 10.30 7.82 -10.12
CA LEU A 30 11.00 6.54 -10.22
C LEU A 30 11.30 5.93 -8.85
N GLU A 31 11.75 6.73 -7.91
CA GLU A 31 12.09 6.22 -6.58
C GLU A 31 10.89 5.58 -5.91
N ASN A 32 9.73 6.23 -5.98
CA ASN A 32 8.53 5.69 -5.37
C ASN A 32 8.05 4.45 -6.12
N ASP A 33 8.13 4.47 -7.43
CA ASP A 33 7.68 3.35 -8.25
C ASP A 33 8.49 2.09 -7.99
N ILE A 34 9.77 2.22 -7.70
CA ILE A 34 10.61 1.06 -7.36
C ILE A 34 10.09 0.38 -6.09
N PHE A 35 9.78 1.16 -5.04
CA PHE A 35 9.24 0.60 -3.80
C PHE A 35 7.87 -0.03 -4.04
N ILE A 36 7.02 0.65 -4.81
CA ILE A 36 5.67 0.19 -5.08
C ILE A 36 5.68 -1.11 -5.88
N ASP A 37 6.46 -1.16 -6.95
CA ASP A 37 6.55 -2.36 -7.79
C ASP A 37 7.08 -3.55 -6.99
N ARG A 38 8.12 -3.32 -6.21
CA ARG A 38 8.68 -4.38 -5.38
C ARG A 38 7.66 -4.91 -4.37
N PHE A 39 6.90 -3.99 -3.77
CA PHE A 39 5.87 -4.35 -2.82
C PHE A 39 4.84 -5.28 -3.47
N PHE A 40 4.34 -4.91 -4.66
CA PHE A 40 3.37 -5.74 -5.35
C PHE A 40 3.94 -7.09 -5.79
N GLU A 41 5.20 -7.11 -6.21
CA GLU A 41 5.83 -8.36 -6.62
C GLU A 41 5.99 -9.32 -5.44
N GLN A 42 6.35 -8.80 -4.29
CA GLN A 42 6.60 -9.64 -3.12
C GLN A 42 5.35 -9.96 -2.32
N HIS A 43 4.39 -9.05 -2.29
CA HIS A 43 3.26 -9.15 -1.39
C HIS A 43 1.89 -9.08 -2.06
N GLY A 44 1.84 -8.83 -3.35
CA GLY A 44 0.57 -8.66 -4.05
C GLY A 44 -0.37 -9.84 -3.86
N ALA A 45 0.15 -11.05 -3.94
CA ALA A 45 -0.66 -12.26 -3.84
C ALA A 45 -1.21 -12.48 -2.43
N SER A 46 -0.60 -11.87 -1.42
CA SER A 46 -1.02 -12.02 -0.03
C SER A 46 -1.63 -10.76 0.54
N LEU A 47 -1.89 -9.73 -0.29
CA LEU A 47 -2.53 -8.53 0.17
C LEU A 47 -3.95 -8.83 0.63
N THR A 48 -4.34 -8.23 1.75
CA THR A 48 -5.72 -8.32 2.24
C THR A 48 -6.40 -6.99 1.97
N ASN A 49 -7.72 -6.99 2.03
CA ASN A 49 -8.48 -5.75 1.86
C ASN A 49 -8.12 -4.71 2.93
N SER A 50 -7.78 -5.18 4.12
CA SER A 50 -7.33 -4.29 5.19
C SER A 50 -6.04 -3.58 4.81
N LEU A 51 -5.07 -4.32 4.26
CA LEU A 51 -3.81 -3.72 3.83
C LEU A 51 -3.98 -2.79 2.63
N VAL A 52 -4.94 -3.10 1.75
CA VAL A 52 -5.27 -2.21 0.64
C VAL A 52 -5.71 -0.85 1.14
N GLN A 53 -6.48 -0.81 2.24
CA GLN A 53 -6.89 0.47 2.82
C GLN A 53 -5.66 1.29 3.24
N GLY A 54 -4.72 0.66 3.92
CA GLY A 54 -3.49 1.34 4.32
C GLY A 54 -2.68 1.83 3.12
N LEU A 55 -2.62 1.02 2.08
CA LEU A 55 -1.92 1.38 0.86
C LEU A 55 -2.55 2.61 0.21
N LEU A 56 -3.88 2.65 0.13
CA LEU A 56 -4.59 3.77 -0.47
C LEU A 56 -4.37 5.06 0.31
N GLU A 57 -4.31 4.97 1.64
CA GLU A 57 -4.02 6.16 2.44
C GLU A 57 -2.63 6.70 2.15
N LEU A 58 -1.66 5.81 1.96
CA LEU A 58 -0.31 6.25 1.59
C LEU A 58 -0.30 6.87 0.19
N MET A 59 -1.10 6.34 -0.72
CA MET A 59 -1.15 6.86 -2.09
C MET A 59 -1.81 8.24 -2.18
N ASP A 60 -2.50 8.69 -1.14
CA ASP A 60 -3.07 10.03 -1.11
C ASP A 60 -2.00 11.10 -0.82
N LEU A 61 -0.82 10.72 -0.41
CA LEU A 61 0.25 11.66 -0.09
C LEU A 61 0.90 12.19 -1.36
N SER A 62 1.54 13.35 -1.23
CA SER A 62 2.38 13.85 -2.31
C SER A 62 3.58 12.91 -2.49
N ASP A 63 4.22 12.99 -3.65
CA ASP A 63 5.37 12.14 -3.94
C ASP A 63 6.49 12.34 -2.93
N ASN A 64 6.75 13.58 -2.54
CA ASN A 64 7.82 13.87 -1.59
C ASN A 64 7.50 13.33 -0.20
N ASP A 65 6.25 13.47 0.25
CA ASP A 65 5.85 12.96 1.56
C ASP A 65 5.91 11.44 1.59
N LEU A 66 5.46 10.81 0.51
CA LEU A 66 5.51 9.35 0.42
C LEU A 66 6.97 8.87 0.44
N LEU A 67 7.83 9.52 -0.32
CA LEU A 67 9.24 9.12 -0.37
C LEU A 67 9.90 9.26 1.00
N ASP A 68 9.59 10.31 1.74
CA ASP A 68 10.12 10.50 3.09
C ASP A 68 9.74 9.34 4.00
N LEU A 69 8.51 8.84 3.89
CA LEU A 69 8.07 7.70 4.67
C LEU A 69 8.76 6.42 4.22
N LEU A 70 8.90 6.23 2.90
CA LEU A 70 9.54 5.03 2.37
C LEU A 70 11.00 4.95 2.76
N LEU A 71 11.67 6.10 2.82
CA LEU A 71 13.07 6.15 3.21
C LEU A 71 13.28 6.27 4.72
N ALA A 72 12.17 6.22 5.47
CA ALA A 72 12.19 6.30 6.93
C ALA A 72 12.75 7.62 7.46
N ARG A 73 12.65 8.68 6.67
CA ARG A 73 13.01 10.02 7.13
C ARG A 73 11.91 10.60 8.01
N LYS A 74 10.69 10.10 7.85
CA LYS A 74 9.53 10.48 8.64
C LYS A 74 8.76 9.24 9.03
N GLU A 75 7.95 9.35 10.06
CA GLU A 75 7.04 8.28 10.46
C GLU A 75 5.60 8.78 10.29
N PRO A 76 4.63 7.88 10.12
CA PRO A 76 3.23 8.30 10.00
C PRO A 76 2.78 9.10 11.21
N GLU A 77 1.98 10.13 10.98
CA GLU A 77 1.47 10.99 12.04
C GLU A 77 -0.02 11.22 11.86
N GLY A 78 -0.70 11.56 12.95
CA GLY A 78 -2.12 11.89 12.90
C GLY A 78 -2.95 10.71 12.43
N GLU A 79 -3.87 10.99 11.52
CA GLU A 79 -4.75 9.95 11.00
C GLU A 79 -4.03 8.90 10.16
N LEU A 80 -2.88 9.26 9.63
CA LEU A 80 -2.08 8.33 8.86
C LEU A 80 -1.40 7.29 9.76
N ASP A 81 -1.28 7.58 11.06
CA ASP A 81 -0.65 6.67 12.01
C ASP A 81 -1.66 5.63 12.48
N ASN A 82 -1.87 4.60 11.67
CA ASN A 82 -2.77 3.53 12.00
C ASN A 82 -2.12 2.19 11.65
N ALA A 83 -2.72 1.10 12.12
CA ALA A 83 -2.12 -0.22 12.00
C ALA A 83 -1.92 -0.65 10.55
N GLU A 84 -2.89 -0.37 9.70
CA GLU A 84 -2.82 -0.77 8.29
C GLU A 84 -1.71 -0.03 7.55
N VAL A 85 -1.62 1.28 7.77
CA VAL A 85 -0.57 2.09 7.13
C VAL A 85 0.81 1.63 7.62
N ARG A 86 0.96 1.43 8.91
CA ARG A 86 2.24 0.99 9.46
C ARG A 86 2.64 -0.37 8.92
N ARG A 87 1.69 -1.27 8.79
CA ARG A 87 1.96 -2.61 8.26
C ARG A 87 2.43 -2.53 6.80
N VAL A 88 1.68 -1.82 5.96
CA VAL A 88 2.05 -1.67 4.55
C VAL A 88 3.42 -1.00 4.43
N LEU A 89 3.64 0.05 5.21
CA LEU A 89 4.89 0.79 5.16
C LEU A 89 6.07 -0.10 5.56
N SER A 90 5.88 -0.93 6.59
CA SER A 90 6.95 -1.85 7.02
C SER A 90 7.28 -2.85 5.92
N LEU A 91 6.28 -3.31 5.18
CA LEU A 91 6.51 -4.23 4.08
C LEU A 91 7.22 -3.56 2.90
N MET A 92 6.91 -2.28 2.65
CA MET A 92 7.58 -1.54 1.58
C MET A 92 9.02 -1.21 1.92
N ARG A 93 9.30 -0.96 3.20
CA ARG A 93 10.64 -0.58 3.65
C ARG A 93 11.61 -1.74 3.74
N VAL A 94 11.09 -2.97 3.79
CA VAL A 94 11.95 -4.14 3.96
C VAL A 94 12.92 -4.22 2.81
N PRO A 95 14.22 -4.18 3.05
CA PRO A 95 15.18 -4.27 1.97
C PRO A 95 15.14 -5.66 1.36
N VAL A 96 15.41 -5.70 0.09
CA VAL A 96 15.49 -6.98 -0.60
C VAL A 96 16.82 -7.59 -0.21
N ALA A 97 16.73 -8.67 0.47
CA ALA A 97 17.95 -9.36 0.91
C ALA A 97 18.65 -10.00 -0.26
#